data_beac4508602b99c398e36ab5f5086567
#
_entry.id   beac4508602b99c398e36ab5f5086567
#
_cell.length_a   1.000
_cell.length_b   1.000
_cell.length_c   1.000
_cell.angle_alpha   90.00
_cell.angle_beta   90.00
_cell.angle_gamma   90.00
#
_symmetry.space_group_name_H-M   'P 1'
#
loop_
_entity.id
_entity.type
_entity.pdbx_description
1 polymer ?
#
loop_
_entity_poly.entity_id
_entity_poly.type
_entity_poly.pdbx_seq_one_letter_code
_entity_poly.pdbx_strand_id
1 'polypeptide(L)'
;MRALRALPTLTFVALITVVLAACTSTTGKTAGENIDDATITSEVKAKLATEKVSTLTKIDVDTDRRTVYLTGTVDNAEMRGRAEQLARSVKQVSAVVNNLTVRAQ
;
A
#
# COMPACT_ATOMS: atom_id res chain seq x y z
N MET A 1 13.40 42.33 26.82
CA MET A 1 14.19 41.71 25.77
C MET A 1 14.29 40.20 25.88
N ARG A 2 14.43 39.66 27.05
CA ARG A 2 14.55 38.20 27.23
C ARG A 2 13.25 37.44 26.87
N ALA A 3 12.10 38.06 27.11
CA ALA A 3 10.83 37.44 26.79
C ALA A 3 10.58 37.33 25.29
N LEU A 4 11.14 38.23 24.48
CA LEU A 4 11.01 38.23 23.03
C LEU A 4 11.74 37.05 22.36
N ARG A 5 12.78 36.53 23.00
CA ARG A 5 13.54 35.40 22.46
C ARG A 5 12.79 34.06 22.59
N ALA A 6 11.90 33.92 23.56
CA ALA A 6 11.12 32.71 23.77
C ALA A 6 9.93 32.63 22.85
N LEU A 7 9.35 33.75 22.43
CA LEU A 7 8.16 33.77 21.57
C LEU A 7 8.32 33.09 20.21
N PRO A 8 9.44 33.30 19.47
CA PRO A 8 9.60 32.61 18.18
C PRO A 8 9.67 31.08 18.30
N THR A 9 10.27 30.60 19.37
CA THR A 9 10.39 29.16 19.61
C THR A 9 9.03 28.52 19.86
N LEU A 10 8.19 29.14 20.68
CA LEU A 10 6.86 28.66 20.97
C LEU A 10 5.98 28.69 19.73
N THR A 11 6.09 29.74 18.92
CA THR A 11 5.33 29.83 17.65
C THR A 11 5.71 28.71 16.68
N PHE A 12 7.00 28.40 16.59
CA PHE A 12 7.50 27.36 15.71
C PHE A 12 6.97 25.99 16.11
N VAL A 13 6.97 25.67 17.39
CA VAL A 13 6.47 24.39 17.91
C VAL A 13 4.97 24.27 17.63
N ALA A 14 4.20 25.33 17.81
CA ALA A 14 2.78 25.34 17.54
C ALA A 14 2.46 25.06 16.05
N LEU A 15 3.25 25.62 15.14
CA LEU A 15 3.12 25.39 13.72
C LEU A 15 3.35 23.93 13.33
N ILE A 16 4.38 23.31 13.87
CA ILE A 16 4.68 21.90 13.61
C ILE A 16 3.53 21.01 14.08
N THR A 17 2.96 21.29 15.25
CA THR A 17 1.84 20.51 15.78
C THR A 17 0.62 20.59 14.89
N VAL A 18 0.31 21.75 14.36
CA VAL A 18 -0.84 21.95 13.46
C VAL A 18 -0.66 21.17 12.14
N VAL A 19 0.55 21.17 11.58
CA VAL A 19 0.85 20.44 10.35
C VAL A 19 0.65 18.93 10.55
N LEU A 20 1.11 18.39 11.67
CA LEU A 20 0.93 16.96 11.96
C LEU A 20 -0.54 16.60 12.10
N ALA A 21 -1.34 17.42 12.76
CA ALA A 21 -2.77 17.19 12.89
C ALA A 21 -3.48 17.24 11.53
N ALA A 22 -3.10 18.15 10.64
CA ALA A 22 -3.66 18.26 9.30
C ALA A 22 -3.39 17.00 8.46
N CYS A 23 -2.19 16.41 8.58
CA CYS A 23 -1.84 15.20 7.84
C CYS A 23 -2.69 13.99 8.23
N THR A 24 -3.13 13.89 9.48
CA THR A 24 -3.94 12.75 9.94
C THR A 24 -5.41 12.87 9.59
N SER A 25 -5.89 14.05 9.26
CA SER A 25 -7.32 14.29 9.04
C SER A 25 -7.76 14.22 7.58
N THR A 26 -6.85 14.06 6.62
CA THR A 26 -7.16 14.21 5.19
C THR A 26 -7.73 12.97 4.51
N THR A 27 -7.61 11.78 5.08
CA THR A 27 -7.91 10.53 4.37
C THR A 27 -9.18 9.83 4.80
N GLY A 28 -9.80 10.20 5.91
CA GLY A 28 -10.94 9.48 6.45
C GLY A 28 -10.59 8.12 7.04
N LYS A 29 -9.37 7.62 6.84
CA LYS A 29 -8.82 6.42 7.47
C LYS A 29 -7.77 6.85 8.49
N THR A 30 -7.44 5.96 9.44
CA THR A 30 -6.30 6.22 10.31
C THR A 30 -5.01 6.20 9.50
N ALA A 31 -4.01 6.97 9.93
CA ALA A 31 -2.71 6.98 9.25
C ALA A 31 -2.09 5.57 9.20
N GLY A 32 -2.27 4.77 10.26
CA GLY A 32 -1.77 3.41 10.30
C GLY A 32 -2.38 2.50 9.24
N GLU A 33 -3.70 2.58 9.03
CA GLU A 33 -4.38 1.79 8.00
C GLU A 33 -3.89 2.10 6.61
N ASN A 34 -3.69 3.39 6.29
CA ASN A 34 -3.17 3.79 4.98
C ASN A 34 -1.74 3.30 4.76
N ILE A 35 -0.89 3.38 5.78
CA ILE A 35 0.49 2.92 5.70
C ILE A 35 0.53 1.41 5.52
N ASP A 36 -0.29 0.66 6.27
CA ASP A 36 -0.35 -0.79 6.15
C ASP A 36 -0.78 -1.22 4.74
N ASP A 37 -1.82 -0.61 4.19
CA ASP A 37 -2.29 -0.92 2.84
C ASP A 37 -1.23 -0.61 1.79
N ALA A 38 -0.56 0.53 1.89
CA ALA A 38 0.52 0.90 0.97
C ALA A 38 1.70 -0.05 1.09
N THR A 39 2.06 -0.46 2.29
CA THR A 39 3.13 -1.41 2.54
C THR A 39 2.79 -2.78 1.94
N ILE A 40 1.57 -3.26 2.15
CA ILE A 40 1.10 -4.52 1.56
C ILE A 40 1.19 -4.47 0.04
N THR A 41 0.68 -3.41 -0.57
CA THR A 41 0.75 -3.25 -2.03
C THR A 41 2.20 -3.32 -2.52
N SER A 42 3.11 -2.63 -1.87
CA SER A 42 4.52 -2.63 -2.23
C SER A 42 5.15 -4.01 -2.08
N GLU A 43 4.85 -4.71 -1.00
CA GLU A 43 5.38 -6.06 -0.77
C GLU A 43 4.85 -7.07 -1.79
N VAL A 44 3.56 -7.01 -2.11
CA VAL A 44 2.98 -7.89 -3.14
C VAL A 44 3.62 -7.63 -4.48
N LYS A 45 3.75 -6.36 -4.87
CA LYS A 45 4.41 -6.00 -6.13
C LYS A 45 5.86 -6.49 -6.17
N ALA A 46 6.59 -6.37 -5.07
CA ALA A 46 7.97 -6.84 -4.99
C ALA A 46 8.03 -8.37 -5.17
N LYS A 47 7.13 -9.11 -4.53
CA LYS A 47 7.08 -10.57 -4.67
C LYS A 47 6.75 -10.98 -6.10
N LEU A 48 5.81 -10.30 -6.74
CA LEU A 48 5.46 -10.58 -8.14
C LEU A 48 6.64 -10.27 -9.06
N ALA A 49 7.39 -9.21 -8.77
CA ALA A 49 8.55 -8.82 -9.58
C ALA A 49 9.73 -9.80 -9.43
N THR A 50 9.84 -10.52 -8.31
CA THR A 50 10.91 -11.50 -8.12
C THR A 50 10.68 -12.79 -8.92
N GLU A 51 9.44 -13.05 -9.35
CA GLU A 51 9.18 -14.17 -10.24
C GLU A 51 9.71 -13.86 -11.64
N LYS A 52 10.31 -14.85 -12.28
CA LYS A 52 10.92 -14.67 -13.60
C LYS A 52 9.90 -14.74 -14.74
N VAL A 53 8.68 -14.36 -14.46
CA VAL A 53 7.60 -14.37 -15.44
C VAL A 53 7.14 -12.94 -15.68
N SER A 54 7.36 -12.45 -16.89
CA SER A 54 7.13 -11.04 -17.23
C SER A 54 5.68 -10.59 -17.05
N THR A 55 4.71 -11.49 -17.19
CA THR A 55 3.30 -11.15 -17.03
C THR A 55 2.93 -10.82 -15.58
N LEU A 56 3.65 -11.37 -14.60
CA LEU A 56 3.37 -11.08 -13.19
C LEU A 56 3.71 -9.64 -12.80
N THR A 57 4.65 -9.01 -13.50
CA THR A 57 5.01 -7.61 -13.26
C THR A 57 3.97 -6.63 -13.81
N LYS A 58 3.07 -7.11 -14.65
CA LYS A 58 2.01 -6.29 -15.26
C LYS A 58 0.68 -6.38 -14.53
N ILE A 59 0.65 -7.07 -13.41
CA ILE A 59 -0.55 -7.19 -12.60
C ILE A 59 -0.72 -5.92 -11.77
N ASP A 60 -1.92 -5.37 -11.79
CA ASP A 60 -2.28 -4.27 -10.92
C ASP A 60 -2.61 -4.80 -9.54
N VAL A 61 -2.01 -4.21 -8.52
CA VAL A 61 -2.22 -4.59 -7.12
C VAL A 61 -2.79 -3.39 -6.38
N ASP A 62 -3.91 -3.61 -5.73
CA ASP A 62 -4.54 -2.60 -4.89
C ASP A 62 -4.87 -3.23 -3.54
N THR A 63 -4.76 -2.47 -2.47
CA THR A 63 -5.02 -2.98 -1.13
C THR A 63 -5.94 -2.02 -0.39
N ASP A 64 -7.03 -2.57 0.16
CA ASP A 64 -7.96 -1.83 1.00
C ASP A 64 -8.29 -2.67 2.22
N ARG A 65 -8.04 -2.12 3.40
CA ARG A 65 -8.31 -2.78 4.68
C ARG A 65 -7.71 -4.19 4.73
N ARG A 66 -6.45 -4.30 4.30
CA ARG A 66 -5.67 -5.56 4.26
C ARG A 66 -6.23 -6.61 3.30
N THR A 67 -7.15 -6.22 2.42
CA THR A 67 -7.61 -7.07 1.33
C THR A 67 -6.88 -6.67 0.06
N VAL A 68 -6.21 -7.63 -0.56
CA VAL A 68 -5.46 -7.40 -1.80
C VAL A 68 -6.34 -7.73 -2.99
N TYR A 69 -6.44 -6.79 -3.92
CA TYR A 69 -7.16 -6.96 -5.17
C TYR A 69 -6.16 -7.07 -6.31
N LEU A 70 -6.17 -8.19 -7.00
CA LEU A 70 -5.32 -8.43 -8.17
C LEU A 70 -6.16 -8.28 -9.44
N THR A 71 -5.72 -7.42 -10.34
CA THR A 71 -6.39 -7.21 -11.63
C THR A 71 -5.37 -7.23 -12.75
N GLY A 72 -5.83 -7.61 -13.93
CA GLY A 72 -4.98 -7.69 -15.11
C GLY A 72 -5.17 -8.99 -15.85
N THR A 73 -4.26 -9.28 -16.77
CA THR A 73 -4.29 -10.49 -17.61
C THR A 73 -3.00 -11.27 -17.45
N VAL A 74 -3.12 -12.57 -17.26
CA VAL A 74 -2.00 -13.51 -17.18
C VAL A 74 -2.08 -14.54 -18.30
N ASP A 75 -0.97 -15.22 -18.58
CA ASP A 75 -0.88 -16.14 -19.72
C ASP A 75 -1.63 -17.44 -19.51
N ASN A 76 -1.71 -17.92 -18.26
CA ASN A 76 -2.37 -19.20 -17.98
C ASN A 76 -2.90 -19.23 -16.53
N ALA A 77 -3.67 -20.28 -16.24
CA ALA A 77 -4.27 -20.45 -14.91
C ALA A 77 -3.24 -20.69 -13.80
N GLU A 78 -2.10 -21.28 -14.13
CA GLU A 78 -1.02 -21.50 -13.18
C GLU A 78 -0.48 -20.17 -12.67
N MET A 79 -0.26 -19.22 -13.56
CA MET A 79 0.21 -17.88 -13.17
C MET A 79 -0.83 -17.14 -12.33
N ARG A 80 -2.10 -17.30 -12.64
CA ARG A 80 -3.19 -16.73 -11.85
C ARG A 80 -3.14 -17.24 -10.41
N GLY A 81 -3.00 -18.55 -10.24
CA GLY A 81 -2.88 -19.16 -8.91
C GLY A 81 -1.59 -18.76 -8.20
N ARG A 82 -0.49 -18.69 -8.94
CA ARG A 82 0.80 -18.27 -8.36
C ARG A 82 0.75 -16.86 -7.83
N ALA A 83 0.15 -15.94 -8.57
CA ALA A 83 -0.01 -14.56 -8.12
C ALA A 83 -0.81 -14.48 -6.82
N GLU A 84 -1.89 -15.25 -6.73
CA GLU A 84 -2.68 -15.31 -5.50
C GLU A 84 -1.86 -15.83 -4.32
N GLN A 85 -1.10 -16.89 -4.51
CA GLN A 85 -0.23 -17.45 -3.46
C GLN A 85 0.80 -16.44 -2.98
N LEU A 86 1.42 -15.72 -3.90
CA LEU A 86 2.39 -14.69 -3.56
C LEU A 86 1.75 -13.57 -2.74
N ALA A 87 0.56 -13.14 -3.13
CA ALA A 87 -0.17 -12.11 -2.38
C ALA A 87 -0.53 -12.61 -0.97
N ARG A 88 -0.98 -13.85 -0.84
CA ARG A 88 -1.33 -14.42 0.46
C ARG A 88 -0.12 -14.62 1.38
N SER A 89 1.07 -14.72 0.83
CA SER A 89 2.28 -14.92 1.63
C SER A 89 2.75 -13.66 2.36
N VAL A 90 2.19 -12.51 2.06
CA VAL A 90 2.49 -11.27 2.78
C VAL A 90 1.78 -11.30 4.14
N LYS A 91 2.53 -11.07 5.21
CA LYS A 91 2.05 -11.29 6.59
C LYS A 91 0.79 -10.53 6.96
N GLN A 92 0.63 -9.32 6.47
CA GLN A 92 -0.47 -8.44 6.87
C GLN A 92 -1.73 -8.62 6.06
N VAL A 93 -1.69 -9.49 5.05
CA VAL A 93 -2.83 -9.72 4.16
C VAL A 93 -3.89 -10.55 4.86
N SER A 94 -5.11 -10.03 4.94
CA SER A 94 -6.27 -10.72 5.51
C SER A 94 -7.00 -11.55 4.46
N ALA A 95 -7.09 -11.03 3.23
CA ALA A 95 -7.80 -11.69 2.14
C ALA A 95 -7.20 -11.27 0.80
N VAL A 96 -7.40 -12.11 -0.21
CA VAL A 96 -7.00 -11.81 -1.59
C VAL A 96 -8.20 -12.01 -2.49
N VAL A 97 -8.51 -10.99 -3.29
CA VAL A 97 -9.52 -11.08 -4.34
C VAL A 97 -8.77 -11.18 -5.67
N ASN A 98 -8.86 -12.33 -6.31
CA ASN A 98 -8.12 -12.61 -7.52
C ASN A 98 -9.03 -12.38 -8.75
N ASN A 99 -8.94 -11.18 -9.30
CA ASN A 99 -9.70 -10.78 -10.49
C ASN A 99 -8.86 -10.85 -11.76
N LEU A 100 -7.82 -11.69 -11.75
CA LEU A 100 -6.98 -11.87 -12.93
C LEU A 100 -7.72 -12.65 -14.01
N THR A 101 -7.54 -12.23 -15.25
CA THR A 101 -8.09 -12.89 -16.42
C THR A 101 -6.98 -13.71 -17.08
N VAL A 102 -7.30 -14.95 -17.43
CA VAL A 102 -6.37 -15.79 -18.18
C VAL A 102 -6.54 -15.48 -19.66
N ARG A 103 -5.39 -15.23 -20.34
CA ARG A 103 -5.40 -14.91 -21.77
C ARG A 103 -5.94 -16.09 -22.57
N ALA A 104 -6.82 -15.80 -23.51
CA ALA A 104 -7.30 -16.81 -24.44
C ALA A 104 -6.15 -17.25 -25.36
N GLN A 105 -6.00 -18.55 -25.53
CA GLN A 105 -4.98 -19.12 -26.43
C GLN A 105 -5.58 -19.50 -27.78
#